data_fc6e4a3ff21d42eb388e5735be511132
#
_entry.id   fc6e4a3ff21d42eb388e5735be511132
#
_cell.length_a   1.000
_cell.length_b   1.000
_cell.length_c   1.000
_cell.angle_alpha   90.00
_cell.angle_beta   90.00
_cell.angle_gamma   90.00
#
_symmetry.space_group_name_H-M   'P 1'
#
loop_
_entity.id
_entity.type
_entity.pdbx_description
1 polymer ?
#
loop_
_entity_poly.entity_id
_entity_poly.type
_entity_poly.pdbx_seq_one_letter_code
_entity_poly.pdbx_strand_id
1 'polypeptide(L)'
;IRLSLVGSEMCIRDSSGIVFAMLKPFDQRREADQSGQAVAGQLNAAFAGIQDAFVVMFPPPPVEGLGTTGGFKLQLEDRASVGYEQMDAAVAAFMAKARQAPELTGLFTSWQVNVPQLYADIDRTKARQLGVPVTDIFDTMQIYLGSLYANDFNKFGRTYSVRVQADAPYRARAEDVGLLKVRSTSGEMVPLAALMKVNSTFGPERAMRYNGYLAADINGGPAPGYSSGQAQDAITKIAAETLPKGVSFEWTELTYQEILAGNSAFLVFPLAILLVFLVLAAQYESLTLPIAIILIVPMGIMAAMAGVWISGGDNNVFTQIGLIVLVGLSAKNAI
;
A
#
# COMPACT_ATOMS: atom_id res chain seq x y z
N ILE A 1 8.07 -5.82 -22.00
CA ILE A 1 7.08 -5.69 -20.92
C ILE A 1 5.94 -6.65 -21.24
N ARG A 2 5.64 -7.54 -20.31
CA ARG A 2 4.46 -8.41 -20.40
C ARG A 2 3.44 -7.87 -19.40
N LEU A 3 2.38 -7.26 -19.92
CA LEU A 3 1.28 -6.77 -19.08
C LEU A 3 0.37 -7.94 -18.76
N SER A 4 0.19 -8.26 -17.51
CA SER A 4 -0.90 -9.10 -17.04
C SER A 4 -1.87 -8.25 -16.26
N LEU A 5 -3.06 -8.05 -16.80
CA LEU A 5 -4.19 -7.56 -16.05
C LEU A 5 -4.61 -8.67 -15.08
N VAL A 6 -4.30 -8.50 -13.82
CA VAL A 6 -4.95 -9.27 -12.77
C VAL A 6 -6.18 -8.48 -12.37
N GLY A 7 -7.27 -8.71 -13.09
CA GLY A 7 -8.58 -8.42 -12.57
C GLY A 7 -8.80 -9.33 -11.37
N SER A 8 -8.36 -8.92 -10.19
CA SER A 8 -8.79 -9.60 -8.98
C SER A 8 -10.27 -9.27 -8.80
N GLU A 9 -11.04 -10.27 -8.42
CA GLU A 9 -12.47 -10.13 -8.11
C GLU A 9 -12.75 -9.10 -7.00
N MET A 10 -11.71 -8.62 -6.31
CA MET A 10 -11.76 -7.54 -5.33
C MET A 10 -11.81 -6.13 -5.94
N CYS A 11 -11.56 -5.97 -7.23
CA CYS A 11 -11.65 -4.68 -7.93
C CYS A 11 -13.00 -4.51 -8.62
N ILE A 12 -14.10 -4.77 -7.92
CA ILE A 12 -15.43 -4.28 -8.32
C ILE A 12 -15.53 -2.79 -7.92
N ARG A 13 -14.56 -2.02 -8.39
CA ARG A 13 -14.58 -0.57 -8.35
C ARG A 13 -14.46 -0.12 -9.77
N ASP A 14 -15.51 0.49 -10.25
CA ASP A 14 -15.50 1.09 -11.60
C ASP A 14 -14.47 2.24 -11.69
N SER A 15 -13.86 2.64 -10.56
CA SER A 15 -12.95 3.79 -10.43
C SER A 15 -11.48 3.46 -10.22
N SER A 16 -11.10 2.20 -9.97
CA SER A 16 -9.69 1.87 -9.74
C SER A 16 -9.29 0.48 -10.23
N GLY A 17 -8.06 0.33 -10.68
CA GLY A 17 -7.50 -0.94 -11.16
C GLY A 17 -6.02 -1.08 -10.84
N ILE A 18 -5.54 -2.31 -10.73
CA ILE A 18 -4.13 -2.63 -10.53
C ILE A 18 -3.63 -3.40 -11.75
N VAL A 19 -2.49 -2.97 -12.29
CA VAL A 19 -1.82 -3.63 -13.42
C VAL A 19 -0.41 -4.05 -12.99
N PHE A 20 -0.11 -5.34 -13.10
CA PHE A 20 1.24 -5.84 -12.87
C PHE A 20 2.04 -5.85 -14.17
N ALA A 21 3.09 -5.04 -14.23
CA ALA A 21 4.01 -4.97 -15.36
C ALA A 21 5.23 -5.85 -15.09
N MET A 22 5.30 -7.01 -15.76
CA MET A 22 6.44 -7.92 -15.65
C MET A 22 7.54 -7.48 -16.60
N LEU A 23 8.72 -7.22 -16.05
CA LEU A 23 9.91 -6.89 -16.83
C LEU A 23 10.55 -8.17 -17.42
N LYS A 24 11.36 -8.01 -18.46
CA LYS A 24 12.19 -9.10 -18.99
C LYS A 24 13.21 -9.57 -17.92
N PRO A 25 13.74 -10.80 -18.01
CA PRO A 25 14.82 -11.26 -17.16
C PRO A 25 16.03 -10.32 -17.16
N PHE A 26 16.82 -10.33 -16.08
CA PHE A 26 17.96 -9.43 -15.89
C PHE A 26 19.04 -9.55 -16.98
N ASP A 27 19.25 -10.75 -17.53
CA ASP A 27 20.18 -11.03 -18.63
C ASP A 27 19.81 -10.31 -19.93
N GLN A 28 18.53 -9.98 -20.12
CA GLN A 28 17.98 -9.28 -21.30
C GLN A 28 17.77 -7.77 -21.10
N ARG A 29 18.15 -7.20 -19.94
CA ARG A 29 18.02 -5.78 -19.61
C ARG A 29 19.21 -5.30 -18.78
N ARG A 30 20.33 -5.08 -19.46
CA ARG A 30 21.60 -4.75 -18.81
C ARG A 30 21.93 -3.25 -18.80
N GLU A 31 21.18 -2.45 -19.53
CA GLU A 31 21.37 -1.01 -19.62
C GLU A 31 20.74 -0.29 -18.42
N ALA A 32 21.29 0.84 -17.99
CA ALA A 32 20.85 1.55 -16.81
C ALA A 32 19.40 2.07 -16.90
N ASP A 33 18.97 2.45 -18.11
CA ASP A 33 17.61 2.89 -18.42
C ASP A 33 16.57 1.75 -18.40
N GLN A 34 17.02 0.49 -18.42
CA GLN A 34 16.20 -0.72 -18.34
C GLN A 34 16.06 -1.26 -16.91
N SER A 35 16.62 -0.57 -15.92
CA SER A 35 16.41 -0.89 -14.52
C SER A 35 14.93 -0.69 -14.13
N GLY A 36 14.45 -1.43 -13.11
CA GLY A 36 13.06 -1.32 -12.66
C GLY A 36 12.68 0.10 -12.23
N GLN A 37 13.60 0.80 -11.58
CA GLN A 37 13.41 2.19 -11.15
C GLN A 37 13.39 3.17 -12.34
N ALA A 38 14.29 3.01 -13.31
CA ALA A 38 14.32 3.84 -14.51
C ALA A 38 13.04 3.66 -15.34
N VAL A 39 12.60 2.42 -15.53
CA VAL A 39 11.35 2.12 -16.24
C VAL A 39 10.14 2.70 -15.50
N ALA A 40 10.08 2.58 -14.17
CA ALA A 40 9.01 3.18 -13.38
C ALA A 40 8.99 4.72 -13.53
N GLY A 41 10.15 5.36 -13.48
CA GLY A 41 10.29 6.81 -13.69
C GLY A 41 9.82 7.25 -15.07
N GLN A 42 10.24 6.56 -16.15
CA GLN A 42 9.81 6.84 -17.52
C GLN A 42 8.30 6.67 -17.70
N LEU A 43 7.73 5.61 -17.14
CA LEU A 43 6.28 5.38 -17.23
C LEU A 43 5.48 6.39 -16.43
N ASN A 44 5.93 6.76 -15.22
CA ASN A 44 5.28 7.82 -14.45
C ASN A 44 5.30 9.17 -15.19
N ALA A 45 6.40 9.51 -15.85
CA ALA A 45 6.48 10.72 -16.68
C ALA A 45 5.51 10.66 -17.87
N ALA A 46 5.39 9.50 -18.52
CA ALA A 46 4.44 9.31 -19.62
C ALA A 46 2.98 9.36 -19.14
N PHE A 47 2.68 8.78 -17.97
CA PHE A 47 1.33 8.73 -17.38
C PHE A 47 0.88 10.10 -16.84
N ALA A 48 1.80 11.00 -16.50
CA ALA A 48 1.45 12.36 -16.06
C ALA A 48 0.63 13.17 -17.10
N GLY A 49 0.65 12.75 -18.38
CA GLY A 49 -0.18 13.35 -19.44
C GLY A 49 -1.62 12.82 -19.50
N ILE A 50 -1.97 11.78 -18.73
CA ILE A 50 -3.32 11.20 -18.71
C ILE A 50 -4.20 12.06 -17.80
N GLN A 51 -5.26 12.65 -18.38
CA GLN A 51 -6.19 13.52 -17.64
C GLN A 51 -7.41 12.76 -17.08
N ASP A 52 -7.75 11.63 -17.67
CA ASP A 52 -8.95 10.85 -17.32
C ASP A 52 -8.75 9.95 -16.09
N ALA A 53 -7.50 9.73 -15.67
CA ALA A 53 -7.18 8.89 -14.52
C ALA A 53 -5.84 9.30 -13.89
N PHE A 54 -5.73 9.09 -12.57
CA PHE A 54 -4.46 9.14 -11.87
C PHE A 54 -3.77 7.78 -12.00
N VAL A 55 -2.70 7.71 -12.79
CA VAL A 55 -1.93 6.49 -13.02
C VAL A 55 -0.54 6.65 -12.45
N VAL A 56 -0.16 5.75 -11.53
CA VAL A 56 1.16 5.74 -10.91
C VAL A 56 1.76 4.34 -10.93
N MET A 57 3.05 4.26 -11.23
CA MET A 57 3.82 3.03 -11.16
C MET A 57 4.83 3.11 -10.01
N PHE A 58 4.88 2.07 -9.21
CA PHE A 58 5.85 1.92 -8.13
C PHE A 58 6.45 0.51 -8.16
N PRO A 59 7.70 0.34 -7.71
CA PRO A 59 8.30 -0.97 -7.60
C PRO A 59 7.60 -1.80 -6.53
N PRO A 60 7.63 -3.15 -6.63
CA PRO A 60 7.15 -4.01 -5.56
C PRO A 60 8.00 -3.84 -4.29
N PRO A 61 7.47 -4.22 -3.12
CA PRO A 61 8.26 -4.22 -1.90
C PRO A 61 9.45 -5.18 -2.03
N PRO A 62 10.59 -4.85 -1.40
CA PRO A 62 11.80 -5.67 -1.49
C PRO A 62 11.64 -7.04 -0.81
N VAL A 63 10.67 -7.19 0.09
CA VAL A 63 10.31 -8.44 0.76
C VAL A 63 8.83 -8.72 0.59
N GLU A 64 8.50 -9.83 -0.04
CA GLU A 64 7.12 -10.26 -0.17
C GLU A 64 6.46 -10.48 1.20
N GLY A 65 5.24 -9.95 1.37
CA GLY A 65 4.49 -10.04 2.62
C GLY A 65 4.78 -8.97 3.66
N LEU A 66 5.85 -8.17 3.52
CA LEU A 66 6.17 -7.06 4.42
C LEU A 66 5.82 -5.68 3.87
N GLY A 67 4.96 -5.60 2.86
CA GLY A 67 4.52 -4.34 2.31
C GLY A 67 3.74 -4.51 1.01
N THR A 68 3.13 -3.42 0.56
CA THR A 68 2.40 -3.34 -0.71
C THR A 68 3.18 -2.59 -1.77
N THR A 69 4.08 -1.69 -1.35
CA THR A 69 4.92 -0.87 -2.22
C THR A 69 6.35 -0.82 -1.71
N GLY A 70 7.32 -0.53 -2.58
CA GLY A 70 8.68 -0.18 -2.16
C GLY A 70 8.72 1.21 -1.52
N GLY A 71 9.60 1.41 -0.55
CA GLY A 71 9.72 2.65 0.21
C GLY A 71 9.16 2.54 1.63
N PHE A 72 8.63 3.65 2.15
CA PHE A 72 7.99 3.68 3.46
C PHE A 72 6.47 3.81 3.37
N LYS A 73 5.80 3.36 4.42
CA LYS A 73 4.36 3.57 4.62
C LYS A 73 4.08 3.92 6.06
N LEU A 74 3.22 4.90 6.25
CA LEU A 74 2.70 5.29 7.56
C LEU A 74 1.18 5.48 7.50
N GLN A 75 0.55 5.41 8.65
CA GLN A 75 -0.87 5.68 8.84
C GLN A 75 -1.01 6.95 9.69
N LEU A 76 -1.75 7.93 9.19
CA LEU A 76 -2.23 9.03 10.01
C LEU A 76 -3.54 8.58 10.67
N GLU A 77 -3.62 8.63 11.99
CA GLU A 77 -4.73 8.08 12.77
C GLU A 77 -5.50 9.17 13.49
N ASP A 78 -6.81 9.14 13.38
CA ASP A 78 -7.73 9.94 14.17
C ASP A 78 -8.00 9.27 15.52
N ARG A 79 -7.20 9.62 16.54
CA ARG A 79 -7.35 9.06 17.90
C ARG A 79 -8.32 9.82 18.78
N ALA A 80 -8.77 10.99 18.37
CA ALA A 80 -9.70 11.82 19.13
C ALA A 80 -11.10 11.88 18.49
N SER A 81 -11.36 11.12 17.41
CA SER A 81 -12.62 11.15 16.67
C SER A 81 -12.93 12.55 16.13
N VAL A 82 -11.91 13.20 15.54
CA VAL A 82 -12.04 14.55 14.96
C VAL A 82 -12.90 14.55 13.69
N GLY A 83 -13.05 13.39 13.04
CA GLY A 83 -13.89 13.20 11.88
C GLY A 83 -13.21 13.46 10.54
N TYR A 84 -13.95 13.16 9.45
CA TYR A 84 -13.40 13.20 8.09
C TYR A 84 -12.87 14.54 7.65
N GLU A 85 -13.55 15.63 7.95
CA GLU A 85 -13.19 16.99 7.53
C GLU A 85 -11.86 17.45 8.14
N GLN A 86 -11.69 17.28 9.45
CA GLN A 86 -10.46 17.65 10.12
C GLN A 86 -9.30 16.72 9.75
N MET A 87 -9.61 15.43 9.55
CA MET A 87 -8.63 14.46 9.08
C MET A 87 -8.14 14.79 7.66
N ASP A 88 -9.05 15.19 6.76
CA ASP A 88 -8.71 15.61 5.40
C ASP A 88 -7.80 16.85 5.40
N ALA A 89 -8.12 17.83 6.21
CA ALA A 89 -7.28 19.02 6.40
C ALA A 89 -5.88 18.66 6.94
N ALA A 90 -5.80 17.72 7.89
CA ALA A 90 -4.53 17.24 8.44
C ALA A 90 -3.70 16.51 7.39
N VAL A 91 -4.32 15.61 6.61
CA VAL A 91 -3.67 14.90 5.50
C VAL A 91 -3.17 15.88 4.45
N ALA A 92 -3.99 16.85 4.05
CA ALA A 92 -3.61 17.86 3.07
C ALA A 92 -2.43 18.72 3.54
N ALA A 93 -2.45 19.19 4.79
CA ALA A 93 -1.36 19.97 5.38
C ALA A 93 -0.05 19.17 5.46
N PHE A 94 -0.14 17.92 5.93
CA PHE A 94 0.99 17.00 5.99
C PHE A 94 1.60 16.76 4.60
N MET A 95 0.78 16.41 3.60
CA MET A 95 1.22 16.13 2.23
C MET A 95 1.82 17.37 1.55
N ALA A 96 1.23 18.56 1.78
CA ALA A 96 1.76 19.81 1.24
C ALA A 96 3.18 20.12 1.77
N LYS A 97 3.42 19.87 3.06
CA LYS A 97 4.73 20.05 3.69
C LYS A 97 5.70 18.96 3.26
N ALA A 98 5.26 17.70 3.24
CA ALA A 98 6.09 16.55 2.86
C ALA A 98 6.61 16.64 1.42
N ARG A 99 5.80 17.14 0.49
CA ARG A 99 6.23 17.37 -0.92
C ARG A 99 7.31 18.42 -1.08
N GLN A 100 7.53 19.28 -0.09
CA GLN A 100 8.59 20.31 -0.10
C GLN A 100 9.90 19.80 0.50
N ALA A 101 9.90 18.66 1.16
CA ALA A 101 11.09 18.08 1.80
C ALA A 101 11.99 17.41 0.75
N PRO A 102 13.26 17.83 0.62
CA PRO A 102 14.18 17.28 -0.36
C PRO A 102 14.54 15.81 -0.11
N GLU A 103 14.34 15.33 1.12
CA GLU A 103 14.60 13.95 1.54
C GLU A 103 13.57 12.95 1.02
N LEU A 104 12.41 13.45 0.55
CA LEU A 104 11.23 12.62 0.24
C LEU A 104 10.90 12.63 -1.25
N THR A 105 10.46 11.49 -1.76
CA THR A 105 9.99 11.36 -3.15
C THR A 105 8.84 10.35 -3.26
N GLY A 106 8.09 10.42 -4.38
CA GLY A 106 7.04 9.46 -4.68
C GLY A 106 5.88 9.46 -3.68
N LEU A 107 5.62 10.61 -3.03
CA LEU A 107 4.58 10.73 -2.01
C LEU A 107 3.17 10.64 -2.61
N PHE A 108 2.38 9.70 -2.12
CA PHE A 108 0.96 9.57 -2.45
C PHE A 108 0.15 9.04 -1.27
N THR A 109 -1.16 9.26 -1.33
CA THR A 109 -2.14 8.75 -0.38
C THR A 109 -3.34 8.21 -1.14
N SER A 110 -3.98 7.17 -0.63
CA SER A 110 -5.27 6.68 -1.14
C SER A 110 -6.46 7.36 -0.44
N TRP A 111 -6.20 8.29 0.47
CA TRP A 111 -7.23 9.02 1.20
C TRP A 111 -8.01 9.95 0.29
N GLN A 112 -9.32 9.72 0.17
CA GLN A 112 -10.25 10.52 -0.61
C GLN A 112 -11.58 10.62 0.12
N VAL A 113 -12.02 11.85 0.43
CA VAL A 113 -13.28 12.11 1.16
C VAL A 113 -14.31 12.86 0.32
N ASN A 114 -13.89 13.46 -0.80
CA ASN A 114 -14.75 14.26 -1.67
C ASN A 114 -15.07 13.50 -2.97
N VAL A 115 -15.41 12.22 -2.86
CA VAL A 115 -15.81 11.43 -4.02
C VAL A 115 -17.28 11.64 -4.30
N PRO A 116 -17.67 11.96 -5.55
CA PRO A 116 -19.07 12.08 -5.92
C PRO A 116 -19.82 10.77 -5.67
N GLN A 117 -20.94 10.86 -4.98
CA GLN A 117 -21.80 9.72 -4.61
C GLN A 117 -23.26 10.04 -4.89
N LEU A 118 -24.08 9.03 -5.05
CA LEU A 118 -25.51 9.14 -5.11
C LEU A 118 -26.12 8.65 -3.79
N TYR A 119 -26.90 9.52 -3.16
CA TYR A 119 -27.64 9.18 -1.95
C TYR A 119 -29.09 8.84 -2.32
N ALA A 120 -29.49 7.59 -2.08
CA ALA A 120 -30.84 7.13 -2.28
C ALA A 120 -31.65 7.32 -0.99
N ASP A 121 -32.48 8.36 -0.95
CA ASP A 121 -33.37 8.66 0.17
C ASP A 121 -34.70 7.91 -0.01
N ILE A 122 -34.85 6.80 0.71
CA ILE A 122 -35.98 5.89 0.59
C ILE A 122 -37.13 6.30 1.54
N ASP A 123 -38.30 6.59 1.00
CA ASP A 123 -39.51 6.81 1.75
C ASP A 123 -40.09 5.46 2.22
N ARG A 124 -39.68 5.05 3.41
CA ARG A 124 -40.10 3.78 4.02
C ARG A 124 -41.62 3.70 4.29
N THR A 125 -42.25 4.84 4.55
CA THR A 125 -43.69 4.92 4.77
C THR A 125 -44.45 4.62 3.49
N LYS A 126 -44.01 5.26 2.39
CA LYS A 126 -44.61 5.05 1.07
C LYS A 126 -44.35 3.64 0.54
N ALA A 127 -43.15 3.09 0.79
CA ALA A 127 -42.84 1.70 0.45
C ALA A 127 -43.82 0.73 1.14
N ARG A 128 -44.07 0.94 2.43
CA ARG A 128 -45.05 0.14 3.18
C ARG A 128 -46.49 0.29 2.64
N GLN A 129 -46.90 1.53 2.30
CA GLN A 129 -48.25 1.78 1.73
C GLN A 129 -48.46 1.09 0.38
N LEU A 130 -47.41 1.03 -0.45
CA LEU A 130 -47.43 0.35 -1.74
C LEU A 130 -47.16 -1.16 -1.65
N GLY A 131 -47.00 -1.68 -0.44
CA GLY A 131 -46.73 -3.10 -0.20
C GLY A 131 -45.39 -3.57 -0.72
N VAL A 132 -44.37 -2.67 -0.76
CA VAL A 132 -43.03 -3.01 -1.21
C VAL A 132 -42.13 -3.22 -0.01
N PRO A 133 -41.56 -4.42 0.18
CA PRO A 133 -40.57 -4.67 1.21
C PRO A 133 -39.31 -3.82 0.97
N VAL A 134 -38.81 -3.17 2.03
CA VAL A 134 -37.62 -2.32 1.92
C VAL A 134 -36.37 -3.14 1.49
N THR A 135 -36.31 -4.41 1.90
CA THR A 135 -35.26 -5.35 1.48
C THR A 135 -35.19 -5.49 -0.04
N ASP A 136 -36.38 -5.65 -0.68
CA ASP A 136 -36.47 -5.85 -2.12
C ASP A 136 -36.00 -4.60 -2.91
N ILE A 137 -36.16 -3.41 -2.30
CA ILE A 137 -35.62 -2.15 -2.87
C ILE A 137 -34.10 -2.21 -2.88
N PHE A 138 -33.48 -2.59 -1.74
CA PHE A 138 -32.03 -2.72 -1.65
C PHE A 138 -31.48 -3.82 -2.55
N ASP A 139 -32.14 -4.98 -2.58
CA ASP A 139 -31.73 -6.10 -3.43
C ASP A 139 -31.81 -5.72 -4.93
N THR A 140 -32.87 -4.99 -5.31
CA THR A 140 -32.99 -4.47 -6.68
C THR A 140 -31.84 -3.53 -7.02
N MET A 141 -31.53 -2.55 -6.16
CA MET A 141 -30.42 -1.64 -6.39
C MET A 141 -29.09 -2.39 -6.41
N GLN A 142 -28.87 -3.33 -5.49
CA GLN A 142 -27.64 -4.13 -5.46
C GLN A 142 -27.46 -4.94 -6.74
N ILE A 143 -28.47 -5.65 -7.19
CA ILE A 143 -28.39 -6.52 -8.38
C ILE A 143 -28.14 -5.68 -9.63
N TYR A 144 -28.91 -4.64 -9.85
CA TYR A 144 -28.85 -3.86 -11.08
C TYR A 144 -27.63 -2.93 -11.12
N LEU A 145 -27.27 -2.29 -10.00
CA LEU A 145 -26.18 -1.30 -9.94
C LEU A 145 -24.86 -1.92 -9.47
N GLY A 146 -24.89 -2.76 -8.42
CA GLY A 146 -23.70 -3.31 -7.76
C GLY A 146 -23.29 -4.70 -8.23
N SER A 147 -24.10 -5.36 -9.04
CA SER A 147 -23.99 -6.76 -9.46
C SER A 147 -24.36 -7.81 -8.40
N LEU A 148 -24.87 -8.93 -8.87
CA LEU A 148 -25.11 -10.14 -8.10
C LEU A 148 -24.17 -11.23 -8.57
N TYR A 149 -23.38 -11.80 -7.66
CA TYR A 149 -22.71 -13.06 -7.91
C TYR A 149 -23.74 -14.20 -7.90
N ALA A 150 -23.93 -14.83 -9.05
CA ALA A 150 -24.91 -15.89 -9.21
C ALA A 150 -24.32 -17.29 -8.98
N ASN A 151 -23.16 -17.57 -9.57
CA ASN A 151 -22.48 -18.86 -9.46
C ASN A 151 -21.11 -18.82 -10.17
N ASP A 152 -20.36 -19.92 -10.05
CA ASP A 152 -19.14 -20.18 -10.82
C ASP A 152 -19.36 -21.29 -11.85
N PHE A 153 -18.57 -21.28 -12.92
CA PHE A 153 -18.45 -22.38 -13.84
C PHE A 153 -16.98 -22.64 -14.23
N ASN A 154 -16.66 -23.91 -14.48
CA ASN A 154 -15.32 -24.31 -14.89
C ASN A 154 -15.26 -24.46 -16.40
N LYS A 155 -14.31 -23.78 -17.05
CA LYS A 155 -14.03 -23.88 -18.49
C LYS A 155 -12.56 -23.65 -18.75
N PHE A 156 -11.98 -24.45 -19.66
CA PHE A 156 -10.57 -24.35 -20.05
C PHE A 156 -9.58 -24.43 -18.87
N GLY A 157 -9.88 -25.26 -17.86
CA GLY A 157 -9.02 -25.40 -16.67
C GLY A 157 -9.03 -24.19 -15.71
N ARG A 158 -9.99 -23.26 -15.87
CA ARG A 158 -10.18 -22.09 -15.00
C ARG A 158 -11.60 -22.03 -14.49
N THR A 159 -11.78 -21.46 -13.30
CA THR A 159 -13.06 -21.12 -12.73
C THR A 159 -13.43 -19.69 -13.12
N TYR A 160 -14.63 -19.49 -13.64
CA TYR A 160 -15.18 -18.20 -14.02
C TYR A 160 -16.42 -17.88 -13.19
N SER A 161 -16.49 -16.67 -12.66
CA SER A 161 -17.66 -16.20 -11.91
C SER A 161 -18.75 -15.65 -12.85
N VAL A 162 -19.98 -16.05 -12.61
CA VAL A 162 -21.17 -15.50 -13.28
C VAL A 162 -21.71 -14.35 -12.44
N ARG A 163 -21.70 -13.15 -13.01
CA ARG A 163 -22.27 -11.95 -12.38
C ARG A 163 -23.39 -11.40 -13.22
N VAL A 164 -24.49 -11.01 -12.54
CA VAL A 164 -25.66 -10.40 -13.16
C VAL A 164 -25.72 -8.93 -12.77
N GLN A 165 -25.80 -8.05 -13.75
CA GLN A 165 -25.88 -6.60 -13.56
C GLN A 165 -26.69 -5.98 -14.70
N ALA A 166 -27.25 -4.77 -14.51
CA ALA A 166 -27.80 -4.00 -15.61
C ALA A 166 -26.70 -3.63 -16.61
N ASP A 167 -27.01 -3.63 -17.90
CA ASP A 167 -26.08 -3.16 -18.91
C ASP A 167 -25.81 -1.66 -18.75
N ALA A 168 -24.61 -1.20 -19.17
CA ALA A 168 -24.13 0.16 -18.97
C ALA A 168 -25.11 1.28 -19.35
N PRO A 169 -25.84 1.20 -20.49
CA PRO A 169 -26.82 2.23 -20.88
C PRO A 169 -27.98 2.42 -19.87
N TYR A 170 -28.26 1.40 -19.06
CA TYR A 170 -29.40 1.41 -18.09
C TYR A 170 -28.98 1.79 -16.67
N ARG A 171 -27.70 2.16 -16.45
CA ARG A 171 -27.16 2.59 -15.16
C ARG A 171 -26.13 3.73 -15.29
N ALA A 172 -26.14 4.43 -16.43
CA ALA A 172 -25.15 5.48 -16.70
C ALA A 172 -25.51 6.82 -16.04
N ARG A 173 -26.77 7.05 -15.68
CA ARG A 173 -27.24 8.32 -15.13
C ARG A 173 -27.97 8.10 -13.81
N ALA A 174 -27.99 9.12 -12.96
CA ALA A 174 -28.72 9.08 -11.68
C ALA A 174 -30.22 8.83 -11.88
N GLU A 175 -30.80 9.34 -12.97
CA GLU A 175 -32.22 9.17 -13.30
C GLU A 175 -32.57 7.71 -13.63
N ASP A 176 -31.62 6.95 -14.21
CA ASP A 176 -31.84 5.55 -14.58
C ASP A 176 -32.15 4.68 -13.36
N VAL A 177 -31.63 5.04 -12.18
CA VAL A 177 -31.93 4.36 -10.91
C VAL A 177 -33.42 4.39 -10.60
N GLY A 178 -34.08 5.52 -10.87
CA GLY A 178 -35.51 5.70 -10.66
C GLY A 178 -36.40 4.85 -11.60
N LEU A 179 -35.85 4.45 -12.75
CA LEU A 179 -36.57 3.62 -13.74
C LEU A 179 -36.60 2.13 -13.38
N LEU A 180 -35.71 1.68 -12.50
CA LEU A 180 -35.71 0.32 -11.99
C LEU A 180 -37.02 0.03 -11.29
N LYS A 181 -37.48 -1.21 -11.39
CA LYS A 181 -38.78 -1.63 -10.83
C LYS A 181 -38.60 -2.72 -9.80
N VAL A 182 -39.33 -2.62 -8.71
CA VAL A 182 -39.44 -3.60 -7.65
C VAL A 182 -40.86 -4.17 -7.59
N ARG A 183 -40.99 -5.44 -7.22
CA ARG A 183 -42.26 -6.09 -7.13
C ARG A 183 -42.89 -5.84 -5.76
N SER A 184 -44.18 -5.42 -5.74
CA SER A 184 -44.95 -5.32 -4.51
C SER A 184 -45.52 -6.70 -4.10
N THR A 185 -46.02 -6.80 -2.87
CA THR A 185 -46.70 -8.02 -2.36
C THR A 185 -47.97 -8.34 -3.12
N SER A 186 -48.61 -7.37 -3.81
CA SER A 186 -49.73 -7.58 -4.71
C SER A 186 -49.32 -8.14 -6.07
N GLY A 187 -48.00 -8.19 -6.37
CA GLY A 187 -47.47 -8.64 -7.66
C GLY A 187 -47.24 -7.52 -8.68
N GLU A 188 -47.64 -6.29 -8.38
CA GLU A 188 -47.43 -5.13 -9.25
C GLU A 188 -45.99 -4.65 -9.25
N MET A 189 -45.54 -4.11 -10.40
CA MET A 189 -44.19 -3.57 -10.56
C MET A 189 -44.17 -2.06 -10.30
N VAL A 190 -43.55 -1.66 -9.19
CA VAL A 190 -43.46 -0.26 -8.73
C VAL A 190 -42.10 0.31 -9.12
N PRO A 191 -42.00 1.45 -9.84
CA PRO A 191 -40.73 2.08 -10.14
C PRO A 191 -40.11 2.67 -8.90
N LEU A 192 -38.75 2.60 -8.77
CA LEU A 192 -38.04 3.12 -7.61
C LEU A 192 -38.21 4.64 -7.43
N ALA A 193 -38.40 5.40 -8.52
CA ALA A 193 -38.73 6.83 -8.44
C ALA A 193 -39.99 7.14 -7.64
N ALA A 194 -40.95 6.19 -7.51
CA ALA A 194 -42.09 6.33 -6.65
C ALA A 194 -41.79 6.15 -5.16
N LEU A 195 -40.69 5.51 -4.83
CA LEU A 195 -40.32 5.06 -3.48
C LEU A 195 -39.13 5.83 -2.87
N MET A 196 -38.34 6.49 -3.72
CA MET A 196 -37.12 7.18 -3.27
C MET A 196 -36.77 8.39 -4.12
N LYS A 197 -35.91 9.25 -3.57
CA LYS A 197 -35.25 10.32 -4.30
C LYS A 197 -33.75 10.04 -4.36
N VAL A 198 -33.14 10.27 -5.52
CA VAL A 198 -31.71 10.15 -5.71
C VAL A 198 -31.11 11.54 -5.73
N ASN A 199 -30.23 11.83 -4.78
CA ASN A 199 -29.55 13.11 -4.63
C ASN A 199 -28.04 12.92 -4.81
N SER A 200 -27.40 13.87 -5.50
CA SER A 200 -25.94 13.90 -5.56
C SER A 200 -25.38 14.36 -4.21
N THR A 201 -24.35 13.68 -3.74
CA THR A 201 -23.63 14.00 -2.51
C THR A 201 -22.15 13.74 -2.70
N PHE A 202 -21.34 14.07 -1.70
CA PHE A 202 -19.93 13.73 -1.64
C PHE A 202 -19.66 12.95 -0.36
N GLY A 203 -18.73 12.03 -0.42
CA GLY A 203 -18.37 11.23 0.74
C GLY A 203 -17.02 10.54 0.56
N PRO A 204 -16.53 9.86 1.62
CA PRO A 204 -15.30 9.11 1.53
C PRO A 204 -15.49 7.91 0.58
N GLU A 205 -14.47 7.65 -0.24
CA GLU A 205 -14.45 6.43 -1.06
C GLU A 205 -14.44 5.19 -0.16
N ARG A 206 -13.66 5.25 0.90
CA ARG A 206 -13.48 4.19 1.91
C ARG A 206 -13.32 4.78 3.30
N ALA A 207 -13.93 4.14 4.28
CA ALA A 207 -13.61 4.35 5.69
C ALA A 207 -12.47 3.40 6.09
N MET A 208 -11.24 3.77 5.78
CA MET A 208 -10.06 3.00 6.22
C MET A 208 -9.89 3.11 7.72
N ARG A 209 -9.66 1.99 8.38
CA ARG A 209 -9.31 1.95 9.81
C ARG A 209 -8.03 1.18 10.02
N TYR A 210 -7.17 1.74 10.85
CA TYR A 210 -5.96 1.08 11.34
C TYR A 210 -6.00 1.07 12.86
N ASN A 211 -5.74 -0.07 13.48
CA ASN A 211 -5.86 -0.27 14.95
C ASN A 211 -7.22 0.20 15.52
N GLY A 212 -8.29 0.16 14.70
CA GLY A 212 -9.63 0.61 15.10
C GLY A 212 -9.90 2.11 14.90
N TYR A 213 -8.89 2.93 14.67
CA TYR A 213 -9.00 4.38 14.40
C TYR A 213 -9.24 4.65 12.92
N LEU A 214 -9.96 5.71 12.60
CA LEU A 214 -10.03 6.22 11.22
C LEU A 214 -8.61 6.61 10.79
N ALA A 215 -8.17 6.13 9.65
CA ALA A 215 -6.79 6.30 9.23
C ALA A 215 -6.65 6.64 7.74
N ALA A 216 -5.63 7.43 7.44
CA ALA A 216 -5.18 7.75 6.09
C ALA A 216 -3.78 7.18 5.87
N ASP A 217 -3.59 6.39 4.82
CA ASP A 217 -2.29 5.88 4.43
C ASP A 217 -1.48 6.94 3.69
N ILE A 218 -0.21 7.06 4.05
CA ILE A 218 0.77 7.88 3.33
C ILE A 218 1.90 6.95 2.89
N ASN A 219 2.20 6.97 1.61
CA ASN A 219 3.24 6.17 0.99
C ASN A 219 4.28 7.10 0.36
N GLY A 220 5.52 6.65 0.32
CA GLY A 220 6.62 7.38 -0.31
C GLY A 220 7.94 6.66 -0.16
N GLY A 221 9.03 7.32 -0.52
CA GLY A 221 10.37 6.77 -0.40
C GLY A 221 11.42 7.86 -0.16
N PRO A 222 12.65 7.48 0.21
CA PRO A 222 13.76 8.42 0.25
C PRO A 222 14.06 8.93 -1.15
N ALA A 223 14.36 10.23 -1.25
CA ALA A 223 14.84 10.84 -2.48
C ALA A 223 16.25 10.33 -2.85
N PRO A 224 16.66 10.36 -4.12
CA PRO A 224 18.01 9.97 -4.52
C PRO A 224 19.07 10.71 -3.72
N GLY A 225 20.00 9.96 -3.11
CA GLY A 225 21.06 10.49 -2.26
C GLY A 225 20.72 10.63 -0.77
N TYR A 226 19.49 10.30 -0.38
CA TYR A 226 19.07 10.26 1.02
C TYR A 226 18.82 8.82 1.48
N SER A 227 19.07 8.56 2.76
CA SER A 227 18.83 7.25 3.38
C SER A 227 17.38 7.10 3.87
N SER A 228 16.95 5.85 4.10
CA SER A 228 15.66 5.56 4.72
C SER A 228 15.50 6.24 6.09
N GLY A 229 16.56 6.27 6.91
CA GLY A 229 16.56 6.96 8.20
C GLY A 229 16.34 8.48 8.07
N GLN A 230 17.01 9.14 7.12
CA GLN A 230 16.80 10.58 6.87
C GLN A 230 15.37 10.88 6.43
N ALA A 231 14.76 10.03 5.61
CA ALA A 231 13.36 10.16 5.24
C ALA A 231 12.43 9.98 6.44
N GLN A 232 12.73 9.02 7.34
CA GLN A 232 11.96 8.80 8.58
C GLN A 232 12.05 10.00 9.52
N ASP A 233 13.23 10.60 9.69
CA ASP A 233 13.43 11.80 10.51
C ASP A 233 12.68 13.00 9.94
N ALA A 234 12.72 13.20 8.62
CA ALA A 234 11.98 14.26 7.93
C ALA A 234 10.47 14.12 8.15
N ILE A 235 9.92 12.92 7.96
CA ILE A 235 8.50 12.61 8.21
C ILE A 235 8.12 12.89 9.67
N THR A 236 8.93 12.43 10.62
CA THR A 236 8.68 12.64 12.05
C THR A 236 8.63 14.12 12.39
N LYS A 237 9.54 14.92 11.85
CA LYS A 237 9.56 16.37 12.01
C LYS A 237 8.32 17.04 11.40
N ILE A 238 7.97 16.66 10.17
CA ILE A 238 6.79 17.19 9.47
C ILE A 238 5.52 16.85 10.26
N ALA A 239 5.40 15.62 10.78
CA ALA A 239 4.27 15.22 11.60
C ALA A 239 4.13 16.07 12.87
N ALA A 240 5.24 16.34 13.55
CA ALA A 240 5.25 17.19 14.74
C ALA A 240 4.83 18.65 14.45
N GLU A 241 5.11 19.15 13.23
CA GLU A 241 4.80 20.51 12.81
C GLU A 241 3.36 20.67 12.25
N THR A 242 2.79 19.62 11.67
CA THR A 242 1.56 19.75 10.88
C THR A 242 0.34 19.05 11.47
N LEU A 243 0.55 17.99 12.26
CA LEU A 243 -0.58 17.23 12.78
C LEU A 243 -1.27 17.97 13.95
N PRO A 244 -2.60 18.13 13.91
CA PRO A 244 -3.35 18.73 15.00
C PRO A 244 -3.43 17.78 16.20
N LYS A 245 -3.80 18.34 17.36
CA LYS A 245 -4.05 17.51 18.55
C LYS A 245 -5.16 16.49 18.27
N GLY A 246 -4.89 15.23 18.61
CA GLY A 246 -5.82 14.12 18.39
C GLY A 246 -5.59 13.35 17.12
N VAL A 247 -4.75 13.83 16.21
CA VAL A 247 -4.23 13.07 15.07
C VAL A 247 -2.79 12.67 15.36
N SER A 248 -2.48 11.39 15.22
CA SER A 248 -1.14 10.83 15.37
C SER A 248 -0.73 10.07 14.13
N PHE A 249 0.50 9.61 14.06
CA PHE A 249 0.93 8.72 12.99
C PHE A 249 1.61 7.47 13.55
N GLU A 250 1.52 6.38 12.81
CA GLU A 250 2.24 5.14 13.08
C GLU A 250 2.91 4.61 11.82
N TRP A 251 4.14 4.15 11.97
CA TRP A 251 4.85 3.45 10.92
C TRP A 251 4.26 2.05 10.72
N THR A 252 4.23 1.59 9.48
CA THR A 252 3.73 0.26 9.14
C THR A 252 4.69 -0.47 8.21
N GLU A 253 4.40 -1.73 7.94
CA GLU A 253 5.11 -2.56 6.98
C GLU A 253 6.62 -2.67 7.29
N LEU A 254 7.47 -2.59 6.28
CA LEU A 254 8.92 -2.74 6.43
C LEU A 254 9.54 -1.68 7.34
N THR A 255 9.08 -0.43 7.24
CA THR A 255 9.62 0.69 8.05
C THR A 255 9.40 0.46 9.56
N TYR A 256 8.23 -0.07 9.92
CA TYR A 256 7.98 -0.48 11.30
C TYR A 256 8.99 -1.54 11.78
N GLN A 257 9.30 -2.53 10.93
CA GLN A 257 10.30 -3.54 11.24
C GLN A 257 11.71 -2.96 11.34
N GLU A 258 12.05 -2.00 10.49
CA GLU A 258 13.33 -1.26 10.56
C GLU A 258 13.50 -0.55 11.90
N ILE A 259 12.47 0.15 12.35
CA ILE A 259 12.49 0.89 13.63
C ILE A 259 12.60 -0.09 14.82
N LEU A 260 11.86 -1.20 14.80
CA LEU A 260 11.97 -2.24 15.83
C LEU A 260 13.37 -2.88 15.87
N ALA A 261 13.97 -3.11 14.69
CA ALA A 261 15.28 -3.71 14.57
C ALA A 261 16.41 -2.71 14.94
N GLY A 262 16.17 -1.41 14.83
CA GLY A 262 17.19 -0.36 14.78
C GLY A 262 18.24 -0.38 15.90
N ASN A 263 17.92 -0.76 17.12
CA ASN A 263 18.86 -0.87 18.23
C ASN A 263 19.36 -2.31 18.49
N SER A 264 18.74 -3.30 17.87
CA SER A 264 19.12 -4.71 18.09
C SER A 264 20.50 -5.03 17.52
N ALA A 265 20.93 -4.34 16.49
CA ALA A 265 22.22 -4.54 15.86
C ALA A 265 23.39 -4.37 16.86
N PHE A 266 23.31 -3.37 17.76
CA PHE A 266 24.34 -3.14 18.79
C PHE A 266 24.54 -4.31 19.75
N LEU A 267 23.51 -5.12 19.98
CA LEU A 267 23.59 -6.32 20.81
C LEU A 267 23.93 -7.56 19.98
N VAL A 268 23.32 -7.69 18.80
CA VAL A 268 23.43 -8.88 17.95
C VAL A 268 24.84 -9.01 17.37
N PHE A 269 25.49 -7.93 16.96
CA PHE A 269 26.86 -7.98 16.42
C PHE A 269 27.89 -8.48 17.43
N PRO A 270 28.02 -7.92 18.65
CA PRO A 270 28.94 -8.46 19.65
C PRO A 270 28.62 -9.91 20.04
N LEU A 271 27.32 -10.24 20.14
CA LEU A 271 26.90 -11.60 20.47
C LEU A 271 27.27 -12.60 19.37
N ALA A 272 27.09 -12.23 18.11
CA ALA A 272 27.51 -13.06 16.96
C ALA A 272 29.02 -13.29 16.95
N ILE A 273 29.81 -12.24 17.17
CA ILE A 273 31.27 -12.33 17.26
C ILE A 273 31.68 -13.24 18.44
N LEU A 274 31.03 -13.07 19.61
CA LEU A 274 31.28 -13.89 20.79
C LEU A 274 30.95 -15.37 20.50
N LEU A 275 29.81 -15.65 19.85
CA LEU A 275 29.43 -17.00 19.50
C LEU A 275 30.45 -17.66 18.54
N VAL A 276 30.86 -16.93 17.52
CA VAL A 276 31.91 -17.39 16.58
C VAL A 276 33.21 -17.66 17.33
N PHE A 277 33.60 -16.76 18.26
CA PHE A 277 34.76 -16.97 19.11
C PHE A 277 34.69 -18.25 19.91
N LEU A 278 33.57 -18.48 20.62
CA LEU A 278 33.37 -19.67 21.45
C LEU A 278 33.41 -20.96 20.63
N VAL A 279 32.77 -20.98 19.46
CA VAL A 279 32.78 -22.13 18.55
C VAL A 279 34.19 -22.43 18.08
N LEU A 280 34.94 -21.40 17.67
CA LEU A 280 36.34 -21.57 17.22
C LEU A 280 37.26 -21.97 18.37
N ALA A 281 37.06 -21.42 19.57
CA ALA A 281 37.84 -21.78 20.75
C ALA A 281 37.65 -23.25 21.16
N ALA A 282 36.41 -23.72 21.03
CA ALA A 282 36.10 -25.14 21.28
C ALA A 282 36.72 -26.05 20.21
N GLN A 283 36.70 -25.60 18.93
CA GLN A 283 37.24 -26.38 17.81
C GLN A 283 38.76 -26.45 17.78
N TYR A 284 39.42 -25.37 18.16
CA TYR A 284 40.88 -25.31 18.17
C TYR A 284 41.54 -25.61 19.51
N GLU A 285 40.73 -25.87 20.54
CA GLU A 285 41.20 -26.06 21.93
C GLU A 285 42.20 -24.99 22.39
N SER A 286 42.00 -23.74 21.90
CA SER A 286 42.85 -22.61 22.14
C SER A 286 42.04 -21.33 22.20
N LEU A 287 42.47 -20.38 23.02
CA LEU A 287 41.84 -19.05 23.10
C LEU A 287 42.59 -18.02 22.20
N THR A 288 43.84 -18.28 21.82
CA THR A 288 44.64 -17.34 21.06
C THR A 288 44.40 -17.41 19.55
N LEU A 289 44.20 -18.62 19.00
CA LEU A 289 43.95 -18.82 17.56
C LEU A 289 42.63 -18.16 17.10
N PRO A 290 41.50 -18.30 17.80
CA PRO A 290 40.27 -17.64 17.43
C PRO A 290 40.35 -16.12 17.39
N ILE A 291 41.16 -15.49 18.26
CA ILE A 291 41.38 -14.03 18.24
C ILE A 291 42.01 -13.58 16.91
N ALA A 292 42.99 -14.33 16.41
CA ALA A 292 43.61 -14.01 15.13
C ALA A 292 42.62 -14.11 13.96
N ILE A 293 41.71 -15.09 14.01
CA ILE A 293 40.64 -15.26 13.00
C ILE A 293 39.62 -14.13 13.08
N ILE A 294 39.23 -13.75 14.31
CA ILE A 294 38.20 -12.69 14.51
C ILE A 294 38.70 -11.33 14.10
N LEU A 295 40.03 -11.06 14.17
CA LEU A 295 40.62 -9.79 13.71
C LEU A 295 40.37 -9.52 12.21
N ILE A 296 40.02 -10.50 11.39
CA ILE A 296 39.61 -10.31 10.00
C ILE A 296 38.23 -9.68 9.85
N VAL A 297 37.35 -9.86 10.85
CA VAL A 297 35.96 -9.36 10.80
C VAL A 297 35.89 -7.84 10.62
N PRO A 298 36.60 -7.00 11.36
CA PRO A 298 36.62 -5.55 11.14
C PRO A 298 37.05 -5.16 9.71
N MET A 299 38.00 -5.86 9.12
CA MET A 299 38.42 -5.61 7.73
C MET A 299 37.30 -5.97 6.74
N GLY A 300 36.59 -7.09 6.98
CA GLY A 300 35.44 -7.50 6.18
C GLY A 300 34.31 -6.48 6.24
N ILE A 301 33.97 -6.01 7.44
CA ILE A 301 32.95 -4.97 7.65
C ILE A 301 33.36 -3.66 6.95
N MET A 302 34.60 -3.22 7.11
CA MET A 302 35.10 -2.01 6.45
C MET A 302 35.00 -2.12 4.93
N ALA A 303 35.43 -3.24 4.35
CA ALA A 303 35.32 -3.48 2.89
C ALA A 303 33.89 -3.49 2.41
N ALA A 304 32.96 -4.13 3.16
CA ALA A 304 31.54 -4.16 2.82
C ALA A 304 30.90 -2.76 2.88
N MET A 305 31.20 -1.99 3.93
CA MET A 305 30.70 -0.61 4.06
C MET A 305 31.29 0.31 2.98
N ALA A 306 32.55 0.12 2.61
CA ALA A 306 33.14 0.82 1.46
C ALA A 306 32.41 0.44 0.15
N GLY A 307 32.07 -0.83 -0.05
CA GLY A 307 31.28 -1.29 -1.19
C GLY A 307 29.87 -0.68 -1.23
N VAL A 308 29.18 -0.62 -0.10
CA VAL A 308 27.87 0.03 0.03
C VAL A 308 27.98 1.53 -0.33
N TRP A 309 29.01 2.21 0.20
CA TRP A 309 29.23 3.63 -0.10
C TRP A 309 29.54 3.88 -1.58
N ILE A 310 30.42 3.09 -2.19
CA ILE A 310 30.79 3.21 -3.61
C ILE A 310 29.58 2.93 -4.51
N SER A 311 28.70 1.99 -4.14
CA SER A 311 27.49 1.68 -4.89
C SER A 311 26.36 2.70 -4.72
N GLY A 312 26.54 3.71 -3.84
CA GLY A 312 25.49 4.69 -3.52
C GLY A 312 24.34 4.11 -2.70
N GLY A 313 24.56 2.96 -2.05
CA GLY A 313 23.61 2.34 -1.15
C GLY A 313 23.60 2.98 0.24
N ASP A 314 22.62 2.61 1.07
CA ASP A 314 22.50 3.03 2.46
C ASP A 314 22.68 1.84 3.44
N ASN A 315 22.82 2.15 4.72
CA ASN A 315 22.91 1.16 5.80
C ASN A 315 21.50 0.75 6.26
N ASN A 316 20.71 0.18 5.37
CA ASN A 316 19.38 -0.34 5.65
C ASN A 316 19.43 -1.73 6.32
N VAL A 317 18.26 -2.28 6.68
CA VAL A 317 18.15 -3.60 7.32
C VAL A 317 18.82 -4.71 6.51
N PHE A 318 18.73 -4.67 5.18
CA PHE A 318 19.37 -5.70 4.33
C PHE A 318 20.89 -5.63 4.38
N THR A 319 21.45 -4.43 4.39
CA THR A 319 22.90 -4.22 4.60
C THR A 319 23.31 -4.77 5.95
N GLN A 320 22.56 -4.49 7.03
CA GLN A 320 22.86 -4.99 8.38
C GLN A 320 22.81 -6.52 8.47
N ILE A 321 21.78 -7.15 7.86
CA ILE A 321 21.69 -8.61 7.77
C ILE A 321 22.89 -9.17 6.98
N GLY A 322 23.25 -8.54 5.86
CA GLY A 322 24.42 -8.91 5.06
C GLY A 322 25.73 -8.84 5.85
N LEU A 323 25.89 -7.82 6.70
CA LEU A 323 27.07 -7.70 7.58
C LEU A 323 27.12 -8.82 8.62
N ILE A 324 26.01 -9.24 9.20
CA ILE A 324 25.98 -10.38 10.16
C ILE A 324 26.41 -11.67 9.45
N VAL A 325 25.90 -11.92 8.26
CA VAL A 325 26.28 -13.10 7.44
C VAL A 325 27.77 -13.02 7.08
N LEU A 326 28.27 -11.82 6.77
CA LEU A 326 29.68 -11.60 6.44
C LEU A 326 30.62 -11.96 7.58
N VAL A 327 30.22 -11.74 8.85
CA VAL A 327 31.02 -12.15 10.02
C VAL A 327 31.29 -13.68 9.97
N GLY A 328 30.25 -14.48 9.73
CA GLY A 328 30.39 -15.93 9.61
C GLY A 328 31.24 -16.37 8.41
N LEU A 329 31.01 -15.73 7.25
CA LEU A 329 31.76 -16.04 6.03
C LEU A 329 33.25 -15.62 6.14
N SER A 330 33.52 -14.48 6.76
CA SER A 330 34.90 -14.01 6.97
C SER A 330 35.66 -14.94 7.90
N ALA A 331 35.03 -15.40 8.99
CA ALA A 331 35.61 -16.39 9.89
C ALA A 331 35.91 -17.71 9.17
N LYS A 332 34.97 -18.20 8.33
CA LYS A 332 35.18 -19.42 7.53
C LYS A 332 36.33 -19.29 6.56
N ASN A 333 36.55 -18.14 5.93
CA ASN A 333 37.65 -17.94 4.97
C ASN A 333 38.98 -17.69 5.66
N ALA A 334 39.02 -17.34 6.95
CA ALA A 334 40.22 -17.15 7.74
C ALA A 334 40.78 -18.45 8.34
N ILE A 335 39.98 -19.50 8.37
CA ILE A 335 40.35 -20.86 8.75
C ILE A 335 41.05 -21.57 7.61
#